data_a4cfbd4422e2524bab981ead587d5ebc
#
_entry.id   a4cfbd4422e2524bab981ead587d5ebc
#
_cell.length_a   1.000
_cell.length_b   1.000
_cell.length_c   1.000
_cell.angle_alpha   90.00
_cell.angle_beta   90.00
_cell.angle_gamma   90.00
#
_symmetry.space_group_name_H-M   'P 1'
#
loop_
_entity.id
_entity.type
_entity.pdbx_description
1 polymer ?
#
loop_
_entity_poly.entity_id
_entity_poly.type
_entity_poly.pdbx_seq_one_letter_code
_entity_poly.pdbx_strand_id
1 'polypeptide(L)'
;VMALGDAKELADKLYTIRLSKKAAAAIANDSYDVFYGEKYERSMIHFYLALNHLLIYQKGSYEAYTPAKKDAKLIPEKKLSKDDLRREQMAARAEVMAWDSYLTTLRNERGGRSVFKNDLLSKVFGGYVHEMIGSLNDLNIALQLYKDAKKLLFRNYNGYKTFNSNSKKFKKDFSKLPGMGKNAVARKYVNKTSYSRSLISFLNYKILSMTQNIRPKDFKNMVSIHKPSVKTLKRLKKERKKYSNVAVVFQRGLIPLKVPQKHYYGLDKAMKSKNSSTAAMAAVGHFVLTTFAANKLGLIPPPRSYSPVGAAVGVQVASVAARHASISFELPKIKNTATRAKTILQVWGKNGKLVQSQVIPIINPMGDIAEEAVAENSATRYTRLGAR
;
A
#
# COMPACT_ATOMS: atom_id res chain seq x y z
N VAL A 1 -19.30 -12.01 0.99
CA VAL A 1 -18.44 -12.82 0.13
C VAL A 1 -18.77 -12.62 -1.34
N MET A 2 -20.04 -12.81 -1.78
CA MET A 2 -20.44 -12.72 -3.19
C MET A 2 -20.05 -11.39 -3.85
N ALA A 3 -20.46 -10.24 -3.32
CA ALA A 3 -20.14 -8.93 -3.89
C ALA A 3 -18.64 -8.65 -4.01
N LEU A 4 -17.81 -9.17 -3.09
CA LEU A 4 -16.35 -9.06 -3.18
C LEU A 4 -15.77 -10.03 -4.22
N GLY A 5 -16.39 -11.20 -4.42
CA GLY A 5 -16.04 -12.12 -5.49
C GLY A 5 -16.30 -11.48 -6.86
N ASP A 6 -17.48 -10.89 -7.04
CA ASP A 6 -17.86 -10.15 -8.26
C ASP A 6 -16.90 -8.97 -8.53
N ALA A 7 -16.55 -8.23 -7.47
CA ALA A 7 -15.59 -7.13 -7.57
C ALA A 7 -14.18 -7.61 -7.97
N LYS A 8 -13.74 -8.77 -7.47
CA LYS A 8 -12.46 -9.39 -7.83
C LYS A 8 -12.44 -9.76 -9.32
N GLU A 9 -13.48 -10.47 -9.76
CA GLU A 9 -13.63 -10.88 -11.17
C GLU A 9 -13.67 -9.68 -12.11
N LEU A 10 -14.44 -8.65 -11.77
CA LEU A 10 -14.51 -7.42 -12.54
C LEU A 10 -13.16 -6.70 -12.61
N ALA A 11 -12.45 -6.59 -11.50
CA ALA A 11 -11.13 -5.97 -11.45
C ALA A 11 -10.11 -6.73 -12.32
N ASP A 12 -10.14 -8.05 -12.31
CA ASP A 12 -9.26 -8.90 -13.12
C ASP A 12 -9.59 -8.78 -14.61
N LYS A 13 -10.88 -8.78 -14.97
CA LYS A 13 -11.35 -8.57 -16.35
C LYS A 13 -10.94 -7.20 -16.87
N LEU A 14 -11.14 -6.13 -16.11
CA LEU A 14 -10.75 -4.78 -16.49
C LEU A 14 -9.24 -4.63 -16.63
N TYR A 15 -8.47 -5.29 -15.77
CA TYR A 15 -7.01 -5.32 -15.87
C TYR A 15 -6.52 -5.99 -17.17
N THR A 16 -7.13 -7.09 -17.57
CA THR A 16 -6.82 -7.79 -18.82
C THR A 16 -7.14 -6.94 -20.05
N ILE A 17 -8.29 -6.27 -20.06
CA ILE A 17 -8.69 -5.33 -21.13
C ILE A 17 -7.67 -4.19 -21.25
N ARG A 18 -7.16 -3.67 -20.12
CA ARG A 18 -6.15 -2.61 -20.13
C ARG A 18 -4.84 -3.05 -20.78
N LEU A 19 -4.40 -4.27 -20.54
CA LEU A 19 -3.16 -4.77 -21.15
C LEU A 19 -3.24 -4.76 -22.67
N SER A 20 -4.41 -5.09 -23.26
CA SER A 20 -4.63 -5.05 -24.69
C SER A 20 -4.77 -3.61 -25.24
N LYS A 21 -5.35 -2.69 -24.48
CA LYS A 21 -5.56 -1.29 -24.89
C LYS A 21 -4.38 -0.37 -24.58
N LYS A 22 -3.38 -0.82 -23.85
CA LYS A 22 -2.26 0.00 -23.38
C LYS A 22 -1.42 0.57 -24.53
N ALA A 23 -1.37 -0.10 -25.67
CA ALA A 23 -0.72 0.39 -26.89
C ALA A 23 -1.50 1.57 -27.51
N ALA A 24 -2.83 1.49 -27.54
CA ALA A 24 -3.70 2.55 -28.05
C ALA A 24 -3.76 3.77 -27.10
N ALA A 25 -3.81 3.54 -25.79
CA ALA A 25 -3.84 4.61 -24.79
C ALA A 25 -2.52 5.39 -24.67
N ALA A 26 -1.40 4.83 -25.13
CA ALA A 26 -0.13 5.55 -25.22
C ALA A 26 -0.16 6.68 -26.27
N ILE A 27 -1.08 6.60 -27.22
CA ILE A 27 -1.24 7.55 -28.34
C ILE A 27 -2.47 8.45 -28.10
N ALA A 28 -3.50 7.93 -27.46
CA ALA A 28 -4.74 8.64 -27.16
C ALA A 28 -4.76 9.16 -25.71
N ASN A 29 -5.74 10.01 -25.39
CA ASN A 29 -5.91 10.67 -24.09
C ASN A 29 -6.13 9.67 -22.95
N ASP A 30 -5.60 9.96 -21.74
CA ASP A 30 -5.77 9.18 -20.50
C ASP A 30 -7.26 8.95 -20.10
N SER A 31 -8.20 9.69 -20.71
CA SER A 31 -9.66 9.53 -20.53
C SER A 31 -10.18 8.16 -21.01
N TYR A 32 -9.43 7.45 -21.83
CA TYR A 32 -9.77 6.10 -22.29
C TYR A 32 -9.24 4.98 -21.39
N ASP A 33 -8.50 5.33 -20.31
CA ASP A 33 -7.96 4.32 -19.40
C ASP A 33 -9.05 3.87 -18.41
N VAL A 34 -9.37 2.59 -18.44
CA VAL A 34 -10.38 1.99 -17.56
C VAL A 34 -9.82 1.91 -16.14
N PHE A 35 -10.56 2.44 -15.16
CA PHE A 35 -10.21 2.30 -13.75
C PHE A 35 -10.51 0.87 -13.27
N TYR A 36 -9.46 0.15 -12.90
CA TYR A 36 -9.51 -1.23 -12.39
C TYR A 36 -9.05 -1.35 -10.93
N GLY A 37 -8.93 -0.24 -10.24
CA GLY A 37 -8.42 -0.16 -8.87
C GLY A 37 -6.89 -0.06 -8.80
N GLU A 38 -6.40 0.57 -7.77
CA GLU A 38 -4.97 0.59 -7.48
C GLU A 38 -4.50 -0.77 -6.97
N LYS A 39 -3.22 -1.07 -7.13
CA LYS A 39 -2.64 -2.36 -6.72
C LYS A 39 -2.89 -2.68 -5.24
N TYR A 40 -2.82 -1.67 -4.37
CA TYR A 40 -3.11 -1.84 -2.94
C TYR A 40 -4.60 -2.00 -2.66
N GLU A 41 -5.49 -1.41 -3.44
CA GLU A 41 -6.95 -1.57 -3.32
C GLU A 41 -7.35 -3.00 -3.71
N ARG A 42 -6.83 -3.51 -4.82
CA ARG A 42 -7.02 -4.90 -5.25
C ARG A 42 -6.49 -5.91 -4.23
N SER A 43 -5.37 -5.62 -3.59
CA SER A 43 -4.83 -6.41 -2.50
C SER A 43 -5.82 -6.54 -1.33
N MET A 44 -6.57 -5.47 -1.03
CA MET A 44 -7.58 -5.48 0.05
C MET A 44 -8.78 -6.38 -0.26
N ILE A 45 -9.09 -6.67 -1.52
CA ILE A 45 -10.17 -7.60 -1.88
C ILE A 45 -9.87 -8.99 -1.28
N HIS A 46 -8.65 -9.50 -1.44
CA HIS A 46 -8.23 -10.78 -0.86
C HIS A 46 -8.30 -10.78 0.66
N PHE A 47 -7.87 -9.66 1.29
CA PHE A 47 -7.99 -9.50 2.75
C PHE A 47 -9.43 -9.63 3.22
N TYR A 48 -10.36 -8.88 2.61
CA TYR A 48 -11.76 -8.89 3.03
C TYR A 48 -12.45 -10.23 2.71
N LEU A 49 -12.12 -10.88 1.60
CA LEU A 49 -12.63 -12.22 1.29
C LEU A 49 -12.19 -13.22 2.37
N ALA A 50 -10.89 -13.30 2.65
CA ALA A 50 -10.38 -14.20 3.67
C ALA A 50 -10.92 -13.88 5.07
N LEU A 51 -11.05 -12.59 5.43
CA LEU A 51 -11.64 -12.15 6.70
C LEU A 51 -13.11 -12.57 6.81
N ASN A 52 -13.90 -12.38 5.74
CA ASN A 52 -15.31 -12.77 5.72
C ASN A 52 -15.49 -14.29 5.89
N HIS A 53 -14.68 -15.10 5.22
CA HIS A 53 -14.69 -16.55 5.41
C HIS A 53 -14.38 -16.94 6.87
N LEU A 54 -13.40 -16.27 7.51
CA LEU A 54 -13.10 -16.52 8.92
C LEU A 54 -14.24 -16.09 9.84
N LEU A 55 -14.90 -14.96 9.57
CA LEU A 55 -16.04 -14.49 10.37
C LEU A 55 -17.24 -15.43 10.25
N ILE A 56 -17.52 -15.95 9.04
CA ILE A 56 -18.54 -16.97 8.81
C ILE A 56 -18.20 -18.26 9.56
N TYR A 57 -16.94 -18.72 9.45
CA TYR A 57 -16.46 -19.86 10.23
C TYR A 57 -16.67 -19.69 11.73
N GLN A 58 -16.34 -18.50 12.26
CA GLN A 58 -16.47 -18.19 13.68
C GLN A 58 -17.94 -18.08 14.12
N LYS A 59 -18.78 -17.46 13.28
CA LYS A 59 -20.22 -17.30 13.57
C LYS A 59 -20.98 -18.62 13.48
N GLY A 60 -20.61 -19.49 12.58
CA GLY A 60 -21.27 -20.78 12.37
C GLY A 60 -22.58 -20.69 11.60
N SER A 61 -22.88 -19.55 10.97
CA SER A 61 -24.07 -19.36 10.12
C SER A 61 -23.83 -18.32 9.03
N TYR A 62 -24.56 -18.46 7.93
CA TYR A 62 -24.79 -17.37 6.99
C TYR A 62 -25.95 -16.52 7.48
N GLU A 63 -25.76 -15.20 7.49
CA GLU A 63 -26.86 -14.27 7.82
C GLU A 63 -27.93 -14.26 6.75
N ALA A 64 -29.16 -14.00 7.14
CA ALA A 64 -30.22 -13.70 6.20
C ALA A 64 -29.85 -12.44 5.40
N TYR A 65 -30.03 -12.45 4.10
CA TYR A 65 -29.75 -11.32 3.24
C TYR A 65 -30.68 -11.26 2.02
N THR A 66 -30.91 -10.06 1.54
CA THR A 66 -31.63 -9.84 0.27
C THR A 66 -30.60 -9.49 -0.80
N PRO A 67 -30.44 -10.28 -1.86
CA PRO A 67 -29.55 -9.94 -2.97
C PRO A 67 -29.91 -8.57 -3.58
N ALA A 68 -28.90 -7.82 -4.05
CA ALA A 68 -29.08 -6.50 -4.66
C ALA A 68 -29.67 -6.56 -6.09
N LYS A 69 -30.47 -7.58 -6.39
CA LYS A 69 -31.17 -7.74 -7.67
C LYS A 69 -32.62 -7.29 -7.49
N LYS A 70 -33.19 -6.66 -8.54
CA LYS A 70 -34.60 -6.31 -8.57
C LYS A 70 -35.43 -7.58 -8.33
N ASP A 71 -36.45 -7.51 -7.47
CA ASP A 71 -37.35 -8.61 -7.10
C ASP A 71 -36.69 -9.81 -6.43
N ALA A 72 -35.50 -9.65 -5.83
CA ALA A 72 -34.84 -10.71 -5.10
C ALA A 72 -35.56 -11.04 -3.78
N LYS A 73 -35.81 -12.32 -3.55
CA LYS A 73 -36.39 -12.81 -2.29
C LYS A 73 -35.33 -12.85 -1.19
N LEU A 74 -35.77 -12.64 0.04
CA LEU A 74 -34.95 -12.83 1.23
C LEU A 74 -34.43 -14.26 1.29
N ILE A 75 -33.12 -14.40 1.36
CA ILE A 75 -32.48 -15.68 1.64
C ILE A 75 -32.36 -15.79 3.17
N PRO A 76 -32.98 -16.80 3.80
CA PRO A 76 -33.00 -16.93 5.26
C PRO A 76 -31.63 -17.30 5.81
N GLU A 77 -31.46 -17.06 7.12
CA GLU A 77 -30.26 -17.51 7.84
C GLU A 77 -30.13 -19.03 7.74
N LYS A 78 -28.90 -19.50 7.50
CA LYS A 78 -28.56 -20.92 7.42
C LYS A 78 -27.44 -21.23 8.40
N LYS A 79 -27.72 -22.10 9.39
CA LYS A 79 -26.68 -22.69 10.22
C LYS A 79 -25.78 -23.60 9.40
N LEU A 80 -24.49 -23.57 9.68
CA LEU A 80 -23.48 -24.33 8.95
C LEU A 80 -23.20 -25.68 9.62
N SER A 81 -23.05 -26.71 8.81
CA SER A 81 -22.54 -28.00 9.25
C SER A 81 -21.04 -27.93 9.56
N LYS A 82 -20.49 -28.96 10.20
CA LYS A 82 -19.04 -29.05 10.45
C LYS A 82 -18.24 -29.03 9.12
N ASP A 83 -18.76 -29.64 8.08
CA ASP A 83 -18.10 -29.66 6.77
C ASP A 83 -18.17 -28.30 6.08
N ASP A 84 -19.30 -27.59 6.18
CA ASP A 84 -19.40 -26.22 5.67
C ASP A 84 -18.44 -25.30 6.42
N LEU A 85 -18.31 -25.40 7.74
CA LEU A 85 -17.35 -24.65 8.53
C LEU A 85 -15.90 -24.91 8.08
N ARG A 86 -15.57 -26.18 7.84
CA ARG A 86 -14.25 -26.54 7.31
C ARG A 86 -14.02 -25.96 5.93
N ARG A 87 -15.05 -25.94 5.06
CA ARG A 87 -14.95 -25.27 3.73
C ARG A 87 -14.66 -23.78 3.87
N GLU A 88 -15.35 -23.08 4.76
CA GLU A 88 -15.09 -21.65 5.03
C GLU A 88 -13.65 -21.41 5.51
N GLN A 89 -13.15 -22.25 6.40
CA GLN A 89 -11.76 -22.16 6.87
C GLN A 89 -10.76 -22.39 5.72
N MET A 90 -11.02 -23.37 4.85
CA MET A 90 -10.18 -23.65 3.68
C MET A 90 -10.31 -22.55 2.62
N ALA A 91 -11.48 -21.94 2.45
CA ALA A 91 -11.68 -20.80 1.56
C ALA A 91 -10.85 -19.58 2.02
N ALA A 92 -10.83 -19.30 3.32
CA ALA A 92 -9.95 -18.26 3.87
C ALA A 92 -8.47 -18.52 3.55
N ARG A 93 -8.03 -19.78 3.67
CA ARG A 93 -6.67 -20.21 3.29
C ARG A 93 -6.40 -20.00 1.81
N ALA A 94 -7.34 -20.40 0.96
CA ALA A 94 -7.21 -20.27 -0.49
C ALA A 94 -7.08 -18.79 -0.90
N GLU A 95 -7.84 -17.88 -0.29
CA GLU A 95 -7.74 -16.45 -0.57
C GLU A 95 -6.38 -15.86 -0.12
N VAL A 96 -5.82 -16.31 0.99
CA VAL A 96 -4.47 -15.91 1.41
C VAL A 96 -3.42 -16.38 0.42
N MET A 97 -3.54 -17.58 -0.12
CA MET A 97 -2.64 -18.12 -1.16
C MET A 97 -2.80 -17.35 -2.48
N ALA A 98 -4.04 -17.06 -2.89
CA ALA A 98 -4.33 -16.24 -4.06
C ALA A 98 -3.75 -14.82 -3.91
N TRP A 99 -3.80 -14.26 -2.70
CA TRP A 99 -3.17 -12.99 -2.38
C TRP A 99 -1.66 -13.01 -2.59
N ASP A 100 -0.97 -14.04 -2.11
CA ASP A 100 0.48 -14.16 -2.34
C ASP A 100 0.84 -14.34 -3.82
N SER A 101 0.01 -15.06 -4.58
CA SER A 101 0.13 -15.19 -6.03
C SER A 101 -0.05 -13.84 -6.73
N TYR A 102 -1.05 -13.05 -6.35
CA TYR A 102 -1.25 -11.69 -6.85
C TYR A 102 -0.03 -10.80 -6.58
N LEU A 103 0.50 -10.80 -5.35
CA LEU A 103 1.71 -10.04 -5.00
C LEU A 103 2.94 -10.53 -5.77
N THR A 104 3.02 -11.82 -6.09
CA THR A 104 4.08 -12.39 -6.92
C THR A 104 4.01 -11.88 -8.35
N THR A 105 2.82 -11.81 -8.93
CA THR A 105 2.59 -11.18 -10.24
C THR A 105 3.05 -9.74 -10.24
N LEU A 106 2.72 -8.95 -9.21
CA LEU A 106 3.18 -7.57 -9.07
C LEU A 106 4.72 -7.44 -8.97
N ARG A 107 5.38 -8.41 -8.34
CA ARG A 107 6.86 -8.45 -8.27
C ARG A 107 7.50 -8.71 -9.63
N ASN A 108 6.84 -9.52 -10.46
CA ASN A 108 7.33 -9.94 -11.77
C ASN A 108 6.93 -8.98 -12.90
N GLU A 109 6.04 -8.02 -12.66
CA GLU A 109 5.72 -6.99 -13.64
C GLU A 109 6.98 -6.23 -14.09
N ARG A 110 7.11 -6.03 -15.41
CA ARG A 110 8.25 -5.34 -16.02
C ARG A 110 8.50 -3.99 -15.36
N GLY A 111 9.71 -3.84 -14.86
CA GLY A 111 10.18 -2.62 -14.23
C GLY A 111 10.35 -2.71 -12.71
N GLY A 112 9.81 -3.75 -12.03
CA GLY A 112 10.06 -4.03 -10.61
C GLY A 112 9.91 -2.85 -9.63
N ARG A 113 9.44 -1.69 -10.15
CA ARG A 113 9.41 -0.40 -9.47
C ARG A 113 8.15 -0.18 -8.67
N SER A 114 7.16 -1.08 -8.76
CA SER A 114 5.95 -0.94 -7.96
C SER A 114 6.32 -0.95 -6.48
N VAL A 115 6.05 0.14 -5.79
CA VAL A 115 6.25 0.26 -4.34
C VAL A 115 5.42 -0.80 -3.62
N PHE A 116 4.21 -1.05 -4.11
CA PHE A 116 3.29 -2.04 -3.56
C PHE A 116 3.43 -3.40 -4.24
N LYS A 117 4.54 -4.07 -4.02
CA LYS A 117 4.79 -5.48 -4.44
C LYS A 117 4.97 -6.44 -3.28
N ASN A 118 5.04 -5.92 -2.07
CA ASN A 118 5.16 -6.66 -0.83
C ASN A 118 4.21 -6.06 0.18
N ASP A 119 3.29 -6.86 0.67
CA ASP A 119 2.28 -6.44 1.61
C ASP A 119 2.54 -7.04 2.99
N LEU A 120 2.73 -6.17 3.97
CA LEU A 120 2.94 -6.57 5.36
C LEU A 120 1.68 -7.18 5.95
N LEU A 121 0.50 -6.63 5.58
CA LEU A 121 -0.79 -7.15 6.03
C LEU A 121 -0.97 -8.59 5.54
N SER A 122 -0.66 -8.89 4.27
CA SER A 122 -0.79 -10.26 3.73
C SER A 122 0.06 -11.26 4.51
N LYS A 123 1.28 -10.87 4.91
CA LYS A 123 2.16 -11.76 5.68
C LYS A 123 1.68 -11.96 7.11
N VAL A 124 1.22 -10.91 7.77
CA VAL A 124 0.73 -11.01 9.16
C VAL A 124 -0.62 -11.71 9.22
N PHE A 125 -1.55 -11.32 8.37
CA PHE A 125 -2.88 -11.91 8.34
C PHE A 125 -2.86 -13.35 7.80
N GLY A 126 -2.07 -13.62 6.76
CA GLY A 126 -1.84 -14.97 6.26
C GLY A 126 -1.24 -15.88 7.33
N GLY A 127 -0.25 -15.39 8.10
CA GLY A 127 0.28 -16.11 9.25
C GLY A 127 -0.81 -16.45 10.26
N TYR A 128 -1.74 -15.53 10.49
CA TYR A 128 -2.86 -15.72 11.39
C TYR A 128 -3.86 -16.78 10.90
N VAL A 129 -4.23 -16.75 9.62
CA VAL A 129 -5.10 -17.76 9.00
C VAL A 129 -4.52 -19.16 9.13
N HIS A 130 -3.24 -19.34 8.79
CA HIS A 130 -2.54 -20.62 8.93
C HIS A 130 -2.41 -21.07 10.40
N GLU A 131 -2.20 -20.12 11.34
CA GLU A 131 -2.19 -20.43 12.78
C GLU A 131 -3.54 -20.95 13.24
N MET A 132 -4.67 -20.39 12.74
CA MET A 132 -6.03 -20.85 13.08
C MET A 132 -6.35 -22.24 12.54
N ILE A 133 -5.82 -22.61 11.38
CA ILE A 133 -5.96 -23.96 10.83
C ILE A 133 -5.23 -24.99 11.69
N GLY A 134 -4.03 -24.65 12.15
CA GLY A 134 -3.33 -25.37 13.20
C GLY A 134 -2.68 -26.69 12.78
N SER A 135 -2.74 -27.11 11.51
CA SER A 135 -1.98 -28.27 11.05
C SER A 135 -0.47 -27.99 11.16
N LEU A 136 0.36 -29.00 11.35
CA LEU A 136 1.83 -28.83 11.47
C LEU A 136 2.40 -28.09 10.26
N ASN A 137 1.89 -28.37 9.07
CA ASN A 137 2.30 -27.68 7.84
C ASN A 137 1.89 -26.20 7.89
N ASP A 138 0.64 -25.91 8.25
CA ASP A 138 0.14 -24.54 8.35
C ASP A 138 0.87 -23.74 9.43
N LEU A 139 1.19 -24.33 10.58
CA LEU A 139 2.00 -23.69 11.61
C LEU A 139 3.41 -23.34 11.15
N ASN A 140 4.04 -24.21 10.33
CA ASN A 140 5.35 -23.90 9.71
C ASN A 140 5.23 -22.75 8.71
N ILE A 141 4.16 -22.70 7.90
CA ILE A 141 3.87 -21.59 6.98
C ILE A 141 3.66 -20.31 7.79
N ALA A 142 2.85 -20.34 8.86
CA ALA A 142 2.62 -19.20 9.73
C ALA A 142 3.93 -18.64 10.30
N LEU A 143 4.81 -19.51 10.82
CA LEU A 143 6.12 -19.11 11.32
C LEU A 143 6.95 -18.40 10.25
N GLN A 144 6.96 -18.93 9.01
CA GLN A 144 7.69 -18.32 7.90
C GLN A 144 7.09 -16.95 7.52
N LEU A 145 5.76 -16.85 7.46
CA LEU A 145 5.07 -15.59 7.15
C LEU A 145 5.36 -14.50 8.19
N TYR A 146 5.39 -14.81 9.48
CA TYR A 146 5.78 -13.85 10.53
C TYR A 146 7.25 -13.43 10.42
N LYS A 147 8.16 -14.34 10.06
CA LYS A 147 9.57 -13.99 9.78
C LYS A 147 9.68 -13.06 8.58
N ASP A 148 8.94 -13.33 7.52
CA ASP A 148 8.92 -12.50 6.32
C ASP A 148 8.28 -11.13 6.59
N ALA A 149 7.21 -11.06 7.38
CA ALA A 149 6.63 -9.81 7.84
C ALA A 149 7.68 -8.93 8.56
N LYS A 150 8.45 -9.52 9.47
CA LYS A 150 9.54 -8.80 10.16
C LYS A 150 10.62 -8.32 9.20
N LYS A 151 10.99 -9.12 8.21
CA LYS A 151 11.97 -8.77 7.18
C LYS A 151 11.46 -7.62 6.30
N LEU A 152 10.17 -7.65 5.92
CA LEU A 152 9.52 -6.56 5.19
C LEU A 152 9.50 -5.25 5.97
N LEU A 153 9.19 -5.31 7.26
CA LEU A 153 9.21 -4.12 8.11
C LEU A 153 10.56 -3.42 8.07
N PHE A 154 11.67 -4.16 8.11
CA PHE A 154 13.01 -3.58 8.10
C PHE A 154 13.44 -3.07 6.72
N ARG A 155 13.05 -3.76 5.64
CA ARG A 155 13.52 -3.44 4.28
C ARG A 155 12.63 -2.44 3.57
N ASN A 156 11.35 -2.68 3.52
CA ASN A 156 10.41 -1.93 2.69
C ASN A 156 9.63 -0.90 3.50
N TYR A 157 9.08 -1.33 4.63
CA TYR A 157 8.16 -0.51 5.42
C TYR A 157 8.86 0.58 6.24
N ASN A 158 10.18 0.49 6.43
CA ASN A 158 10.97 1.63 6.92
C ASN A 158 10.99 2.84 5.96
N GLY A 159 10.56 2.66 4.71
CA GLY A 159 10.30 3.75 3.78
C GLY A 159 9.05 4.56 4.09
N TYR A 160 8.13 4.06 4.92
CA TYR A 160 6.90 4.76 5.29
C TYR A 160 7.08 5.58 6.56
N LYS A 161 6.47 6.76 6.58
CA LYS A 161 6.55 7.71 7.71
C LYS A 161 5.98 7.13 9.00
N THR A 162 4.98 6.25 8.90
CA THR A 162 4.40 5.55 10.04
C THR A 162 5.44 4.75 10.82
N PHE A 163 6.38 4.09 10.15
CA PHE A 163 7.37 3.22 10.80
C PHE A 163 8.73 3.88 11.00
N ASN A 164 9.03 4.95 10.28
CA ASN A 164 10.32 5.62 10.34
C ASN A 164 10.18 7.12 10.13
N SER A 165 10.50 7.90 11.17
CA SER A 165 10.51 9.36 11.10
C SER A 165 11.50 9.91 10.05
N ASN A 166 12.56 9.16 9.75
CA ASN A 166 13.58 9.48 8.76
C ASN A 166 13.38 8.73 7.43
N SER A 167 12.14 8.40 7.06
CA SER A 167 11.82 7.58 5.88
C SER A 167 12.44 8.07 4.58
N LYS A 168 12.49 9.40 4.35
CA LYS A 168 13.13 9.98 3.16
C LYS A 168 14.63 9.69 3.10
N LYS A 169 15.33 9.84 4.22
CA LYS A 169 16.77 9.54 4.32
C LYS A 169 17.03 8.05 4.17
N PHE A 170 16.19 7.21 4.77
CA PHE A 170 16.24 5.77 4.59
C PHE A 170 16.14 5.38 3.10
N LYS A 171 15.15 5.91 2.36
CA LYS A 171 14.99 5.62 0.94
C LYS A 171 16.23 6.00 0.13
N LYS A 172 16.79 7.18 0.38
CA LYS A 172 18.02 7.65 -0.28
C LYS A 172 19.22 6.75 0.01
N ASP A 173 19.41 6.35 1.26
CA ASP A 173 20.55 5.51 1.65
C ASP A 173 20.34 4.06 1.15
N PHE A 174 19.12 3.53 1.24
CA PHE A 174 18.79 2.17 0.83
C PHE A 174 18.86 1.95 -0.68
N SER A 175 18.51 2.95 -1.48
CA SER A 175 18.55 2.86 -2.95
C SER A 175 19.98 2.80 -3.51
N LYS A 176 20.95 3.36 -2.79
CA LYS A 176 22.35 3.50 -3.24
C LYS A 176 23.18 2.24 -3.08
N LEU A 177 22.74 1.28 -2.28
CA LEU A 177 23.55 0.14 -1.88
C LEU A 177 23.12 -1.17 -2.56
N PRO A 178 24.07 -1.98 -3.03
CA PRO A 178 23.78 -3.33 -3.52
C PRO A 178 23.55 -4.32 -2.36
N GLY A 179 22.75 -5.34 -2.63
CA GLY A 179 22.54 -6.60 -1.90
C GLY A 179 22.77 -6.62 -0.37
N MET A 180 23.94 -6.98 0.07
CA MET A 180 24.25 -7.17 1.50
C MET A 180 24.32 -5.88 2.31
N GLY A 181 24.74 -4.76 1.72
CA GLY A 181 24.76 -3.45 2.38
C GLY A 181 23.38 -2.95 2.81
N LYS A 182 22.32 -3.40 2.14
CA LYS A 182 20.92 -3.06 2.49
C LYS A 182 20.52 -3.55 3.88
N ASN A 183 21.07 -4.64 4.37
CA ASN A 183 20.77 -5.15 5.72
C ASN A 183 21.32 -4.24 6.83
N ALA A 184 22.52 -3.69 6.64
CA ALA A 184 23.12 -2.76 7.60
C ALA A 184 22.33 -1.45 7.65
N VAL A 185 21.96 -0.88 6.48
CA VAL A 185 21.13 0.31 6.40
C VAL A 185 19.75 0.07 7.01
N ALA A 186 19.11 -1.06 6.71
CA ALA A 186 17.80 -1.40 7.29
C ALA A 186 17.85 -1.44 8.82
N ARG A 187 18.92 -2.03 9.42
CA ARG A 187 19.09 -2.07 10.88
C ARG A 187 19.31 -0.70 11.51
N LYS A 188 20.03 0.20 10.83
CA LYS A 188 20.27 1.57 11.30
C LYS A 188 18.99 2.37 11.54
N TYR A 189 17.95 2.08 10.75
CA TYR A 189 16.67 2.82 10.80
C TYR A 189 15.57 2.12 11.61
N VAL A 190 15.84 0.94 12.12
CA VAL A 190 14.86 0.17 12.91
C VAL A 190 14.50 0.87 14.22
N ASN A 191 13.30 0.66 14.71
CA ASN A 191 12.79 1.21 15.99
C ASN A 191 12.71 2.75 16.08
N LYS A 192 12.64 3.45 14.96
CA LYS A 192 12.57 4.93 14.96
C LYS A 192 11.22 5.51 15.36
N THR A 193 10.14 4.71 15.33
CA THR A 193 8.82 5.14 15.79
C THR A 193 8.26 4.19 16.85
N SER A 194 7.26 4.65 17.62
CA SER A 194 6.53 3.80 18.57
C SER A 194 5.77 2.67 17.85
N TYR A 195 5.30 2.94 16.62
CA TYR A 195 4.58 1.95 15.80
C TYR A 195 5.50 0.82 15.35
N SER A 196 6.71 1.14 14.87
CA SER A 196 7.69 0.11 14.50
C SER A 196 8.11 -0.73 15.71
N ARG A 197 8.32 -0.12 16.87
CA ARG A 197 8.64 -0.86 18.11
C ARG A 197 7.51 -1.81 18.54
N SER A 198 6.26 -1.32 18.50
CA SER A 198 5.09 -2.14 18.83
C SER A 198 4.95 -3.33 17.88
N LEU A 199 5.09 -3.10 16.58
CA LEU A 199 4.99 -4.15 15.57
C LEU A 199 6.15 -5.17 15.68
N ILE A 200 7.38 -4.73 15.93
CA ILE A 200 8.51 -5.64 16.16
C ILE A 200 8.27 -6.52 17.40
N SER A 201 7.75 -5.92 18.48
CA SER A 201 7.42 -6.67 19.69
C SER A 201 6.36 -7.74 19.42
N PHE A 202 5.32 -7.38 18.66
CA PHE A 202 4.27 -8.30 18.22
C PHE A 202 4.83 -9.44 17.36
N LEU A 203 5.64 -9.13 16.35
CA LEU A 203 6.22 -10.13 15.46
C LEU A 203 7.20 -11.04 16.19
N ASN A 204 8.04 -10.49 17.09
CA ASN A 204 8.92 -11.30 17.94
C ASN A 204 8.11 -12.29 18.78
N TYR A 205 7.01 -11.82 19.38
CA TYR A 205 6.14 -12.69 20.17
C TYR A 205 5.57 -13.82 19.30
N LYS A 206 5.01 -13.52 18.11
CA LYS A 206 4.44 -14.53 17.21
C LYS A 206 5.49 -15.55 16.74
N ILE A 207 6.66 -15.09 16.32
CA ILE A 207 7.77 -15.97 15.88
C ILE A 207 8.20 -16.91 17.01
N LEU A 208 8.36 -16.39 18.22
CA LEU A 208 8.83 -17.18 19.35
C LEU A 208 7.75 -18.14 19.86
N SER A 209 6.48 -17.72 19.92
CA SER A 209 5.36 -18.57 20.25
C SER A 209 5.23 -19.74 19.29
N MET A 210 5.28 -19.47 17.98
CA MET A 210 5.25 -20.52 16.95
C MET A 210 6.46 -21.46 17.06
N THR A 211 7.68 -20.90 17.21
CA THR A 211 8.89 -21.72 17.35
C THR A 211 8.80 -22.62 18.57
N GLN A 212 8.30 -22.10 19.70
CA GLN A 212 8.16 -22.88 20.92
C GLN A 212 7.20 -24.06 20.76
N ASN A 213 6.14 -23.88 19.98
CA ASN A 213 5.12 -24.90 19.77
C ASN A 213 5.56 -26.00 18.80
N ILE A 214 6.23 -25.63 17.68
CA ILE A 214 6.53 -26.56 16.60
C ILE A 214 8.00 -27.01 16.54
N ARG A 215 8.91 -26.18 17.05
CA ARG A 215 10.37 -26.44 17.04
C ARG A 215 11.01 -26.03 18.37
N PRO A 216 10.65 -26.68 19.50
CA PRO A 216 11.14 -26.25 20.82
C PRO A 216 12.67 -26.28 20.96
N LYS A 217 13.35 -27.14 20.25
CA LYS A 217 14.84 -27.20 20.23
C LYS A 217 15.45 -25.90 19.68
N ASP A 218 14.79 -25.24 18.73
CA ASP A 218 15.29 -24.01 18.10
C ASP A 218 14.99 -22.75 18.93
N PHE A 219 14.18 -22.86 19.98
CA PHE A 219 13.70 -21.71 20.73
C PHE A 219 14.81 -20.82 21.30
N LYS A 220 15.83 -21.42 21.94
CA LYS A 220 16.96 -20.67 22.49
C LYS A 220 17.70 -19.86 21.43
N ASN A 221 17.94 -20.47 20.26
CA ASN A 221 18.58 -19.83 19.12
C ASN A 221 17.71 -18.67 18.58
N MET A 222 16.39 -18.86 18.47
CA MET A 222 15.48 -17.80 18.03
C MET A 222 15.43 -16.63 19.03
N VAL A 223 15.50 -16.89 20.33
CA VAL A 223 15.61 -15.82 21.35
C VAL A 223 16.88 -15.01 21.16
N SER A 224 18.02 -15.64 20.90
CA SER A 224 19.28 -14.97 20.61
C SER A 224 19.22 -14.09 19.35
N ILE A 225 18.63 -14.61 18.27
CA ILE A 225 18.50 -13.90 16.98
C ILE A 225 17.53 -12.71 17.09
N HIS A 226 16.38 -12.91 17.72
CA HIS A 226 15.30 -11.93 17.72
C HIS A 226 15.38 -10.91 18.86
N LYS A 227 16.18 -11.19 19.90
CA LYS A 227 16.41 -10.34 21.08
C LYS A 227 15.11 -9.72 21.60
N PRO A 228 14.13 -10.54 22.03
CA PRO A 228 12.82 -10.06 22.51
C PRO A 228 12.99 -9.27 23.81
N SER A 229 12.01 -8.39 24.09
CA SER A 229 11.96 -7.72 25.39
C SER A 229 11.65 -8.71 26.53
N VAL A 230 12.09 -8.38 27.76
CA VAL A 230 11.75 -9.13 28.97
C VAL A 230 10.24 -9.32 29.10
N LYS A 231 9.45 -8.29 28.74
CA LYS A 231 7.99 -8.37 28.73
C LYS A 231 7.47 -9.46 27.79
N THR A 232 8.03 -9.57 26.60
CA THR A 232 7.70 -10.63 25.63
C THR A 232 8.00 -12.03 26.17
N LEU A 233 9.17 -12.22 26.79
CA LEU A 233 9.53 -13.51 27.39
C LEU A 233 8.64 -13.88 28.57
N LYS A 234 8.31 -12.92 29.45
CA LYS A 234 7.36 -13.14 30.56
C LYS A 234 5.98 -13.54 30.04
N ARG A 235 5.51 -12.92 28.95
CA ARG A 235 4.26 -13.27 28.30
C ARG A 235 4.27 -14.71 27.79
N LEU A 236 5.29 -15.11 27.03
CA LEU A 236 5.44 -16.47 26.52
C LEU A 236 5.43 -17.54 27.62
N LYS A 237 6.06 -17.26 28.77
CA LYS A 237 6.04 -18.17 29.94
C LYS A 237 4.64 -18.31 30.52
N LYS A 238 3.83 -17.23 30.57
CA LYS A 238 2.45 -17.26 31.09
C LYS A 238 1.50 -18.03 30.15
N GLU A 239 1.67 -17.94 28.85
CA GLU A 239 0.76 -18.52 27.84
C GLU A 239 0.89 -20.03 27.68
N ARG A 240 1.86 -20.67 28.34
CA ARG A 240 1.90 -22.14 28.49
C ARG A 240 0.69 -22.69 29.27
N LYS A 241 -0.03 -21.85 30.01
CA LYS A 241 -1.29 -22.21 30.66
C LYS A 241 -2.42 -21.97 29.66
N LYS A 242 -3.36 -22.89 29.53
CA LYS A 242 -4.52 -22.87 28.60
C LYS A 242 -5.27 -21.52 28.64
N TYR A 243 -5.01 -20.64 27.69
CA TYR A 243 -5.77 -19.41 27.46
C TYR A 243 -6.40 -19.45 26.07
N SER A 244 -7.62 -18.95 25.96
CA SER A 244 -8.23 -18.70 24.64
C SER A 244 -7.54 -17.53 23.96
N ASN A 245 -7.22 -17.68 22.68
CA ASN A 245 -6.67 -16.60 21.87
C ASN A 245 -7.82 -15.79 21.26
N VAL A 246 -7.78 -14.48 21.45
CA VAL A 246 -8.69 -13.55 20.79
C VAL A 246 -7.88 -12.72 19.80
N ALA A 247 -8.31 -12.71 18.54
CA ALA A 247 -7.80 -11.80 17.51
C ALA A 247 -8.74 -10.62 17.39
N VAL A 248 -8.18 -9.43 17.45
CA VAL A 248 -8.92 -8.20 17.23
C VAL A 248 -8.38 -7.55 15.96
N VAL A 249 -9.22 -7.48 14.94
CA VAL A 249 -8.95 -6.71 13.71
C VAL A 249 -9.63 -5.36 13.86
N PHE A 250 -8.84 -4.31 13.97
CA PHE A 250 -9.33 -2.96 14.12
C PHE A 250 -9.00 -2.13 12.87
N GLN A 251 -10.04 -1.72 12.16
CA GLN A 251 -9.93 -0.84 11.01
C GLN A 251 -10.21 0.59 11.44
N ARG A 252 -9.34 1.51 11.07
CA ARG A 252 -9.45 2.90 11.47
C ARG A 252 -9.26 3.84 10.30
N GLY A 253 -10.18 4.79 10.21
CA GLY A 253 -10.18 5.82 9.19
C GLY A 253 -10.85 5.38 7.90
N LEU A 254 -10.95 6.33 6.99
CA LEU A 254 -11.46 6.10 5.64
C LEU A 254 -10.29 5.80 4.69
N ILE A 255 -10.60 5.19 3.56
CA ILE A 255 -9.65 5.05 2.44
C ILE A 255 -9.17 6.46 2.05
N PRO A 256 -7.85 6.65 1.85
CA PRO A 256 -7.31 7.94 1.45
C PRO A 256 -7.94 8.43 0.15
N LEU A 257 -8.50 9.64 0.16
CA LEU A 257 -9.15 10.20 -1.02
C LEU A 257 -8.11 10.72 -2.01
N LYS A 258 -8.30 10.39 -3.28
CA LYS A 258 -7.60 11.03 -4.39
C LYS A 258 -8.33 12.32 -4.74
N VAL A 259 -7.65 13.43 -4.60
CA VAL A 259 -8.17 14.74 -5.00
C VAL A 259 -7.34 15.27 -6.17
N PRO A 260 -7.95 15.89 -7.19
CA PRO A 260 -7.20 16.50 -8.28
C PRO A 260 -6.37 17.66 -7.74
N GLN A 261 -5.11 17.73 -8.15
CA GLN A 261 -4.22 18.86 -7.91
C GLN A 261 -3.77 19.40 -9.27
N LYS A 262 -4.11 20.67 -9.55
CA LYS A 262 -3.64 21.34 -10.76
C LYS A 262 -2.13 21.55 -10.70
N HIS A 263 -1.47 21.18 -11.76
CA HIS A 263 -0.06 21.43 -12.02
C HIS A 263 0.07 22.21 -13.31
N TYR A 264 1.00 23.14 -13.34
CA TYR A 264 1.33 23.92 -14.51
C TYR A 264 2.68 23.47 -15.03
N TYR A 265 2.76 23.06 -16.27
CA TYR A 265 3.97 22.51 -16.83
C TYR A 265 5.12 23.52 -16.78
N GLY A 266 6.20 23.14 -16.10
CA GLY A 266 7.46 23.92 -16.05
C GLY A 266 7.43 25.20 -15.19
N LEU A 267 6.27 25.66 -14.71
CA LEU A 267 6.11 26.98 -14.09
C LEU A 267 5.88 26.95 -12.58
N ASP A 268 5.71 25.80 -11.95
CA ASP A 268 5.36 25.68 -10.51
C ASP A 268 6.34 26.41 -9.56
N LYS A 269 7.63 26.40 -9.90
CA LYS A 269 8.65 27.10 -9.11
C LYS A 269 8.74 28.59 -9.43
N ALA A 270 8.52 28.93 -10.68
CA ALA A 270 8.63 30.29 -11.17
C ALA A 270 7.40 31.13 -10.81
N MET A 271 6.20 30.55 -10.86
CA MET A 271 4.96 31.26 -10.43
C MET A 271 4.88 31.44 -8.94
N LYS A 272 5.57 30.63 -8.12
CA LYS A 272 5.70 30.82 -6.67
C LYS A 272 6.81 31.79 -6.28
N SER A 273 7.66 32.17 -7.24
CA SER A 273 8.70 33.18 -7.00
C SER A 273 8.07 34.56 -6.92
N LYS A 274 8.33 35.26 -5.81
CA LYS A 274 7.95 36.66 -5.65
C LYS A 274 8.75 37.62 -6.57
N ASN A 275 9.78 37.09 -7.27
CA ASN A 275 10.62 37.82 -8.21
C ASN A 275 10.08 37.76 -9.63
N SER A 276 9.61 38.85 -10.15
CA SER A 276 9.06 38.99 -11.52
C SER A 276 10.06 38.58 -12.64
N SER A 277 11.37 38.80 -12.43
CA SER A 277 12.40 38.39 -13.38
C SER A 277 12.58 36.89 -13.50
N THR A 278 12.46 36.14 -12.39
CA THR A 278 12.57 34.67 -12.41
C THR A 278 11.34 34.02 -13.06
N ALA A 279 10.17 34.62 -12.86
CA ALA A 279 8.94 34.18 -13.52
C ALA A 279 8.97 34.45 -15.04
N ALA A 280 9.53 35.58 -15.45
CA ALA A 280 9.71 35.93 -16.85
C ALA A 280 10.73 35.03 -17.54
N MET A 281 11.89 34.74 -16.92
CA MET A 281 12.90 33.82 -17.49
C MET A 281 12.38 32.38 -17.65
N ALA A 282 11.57 31.89 -16.71
CA ALA A 282 10.96 30.57 -16.81
C ALA A 282 9.90 30.49 -17.91
N ALA A 283 9.14 31.58 -18.11
CA ALA A 283 8.18 31.69 -19.21
C ALA A 283 8.89 31.71 -20.58
N VAL A 284 10.01 32.44 -20.69
CA VAL A 284 10.86 32.47 -21.91
C VAL A 284 11.47 31.08 -22.15
N GLY A 285 12.05 30.46 -21.16
CA GLY A 285 12.63 29.10 -21.31
C GLY A 285 11.58 28.08 -21.74
N HIS A 286 10.37 28.19 -21.24
CA HIS A 286 9.26 27.32 -21.65
C HIS A 286 8.81 27.60 -23.09
N PHE A 287 8.69 28.86 -23.48
CA PHE A 287 8.34 29.23 -24.85
C PHE A 287 9.39 28.74 -25.87
N VAL A 288 10.66 28.89 -25.54
CA VAL A 288 11.76 28.40 -26.41
C VAL A 288 11.72 26.89 -26.53
N LEU A 289 11.53 26.15 -25.44
CA LEU A 289 11.45 24.69 -25.48
C LEU A 289 10.22 24.17 -26.22
N THR A 290 9.07 24.79 -26.03
CA THR A 290 7.83 24.38 -26.74
C THR A 290 7.85 24.74 -28.19
N THR A 291 8.43 25.92 -28.57
CA THR A 291 8.63 26.32 -29.97
C THR A 291 9.62 25.40 -30.64
N PHE A 292 10.73 25.05 -29.98
CA PHE A 292 11.72 24.11 -30.52
C PHE A 292 11.14 22.69 -30.72
N ALA A 293 10.36 22.20 -29.74
CA ALA A 293 9.69 20.91 -29.85
C ALA A 293 8.63 20.90 -30.96
N ALA A 294 7.82 21.96 -31.05
CA ALA A 294 6.80 22.10 -32.11
C ALA A 294 7.43 22.22 -33.50
N ASN A 295 8.60 22.89 -33.63
CA ASN A 295 9.36 22.96 -34.86
C ASN A 295 9.94 21.59 -35.26
N LYS A 296 10.55 20.84 -34.31
CA LYS A 296 11.03 19.47 -34.58
C LYS A 296 9.92 18.50 -34.98
N LEU A 297 8.70 18.73 -34.51
CA LEU A 297 7.52 17.94 -34.85
C LEU A 297 6.83 18.41 -36.14
N GLY A 298 7.38 19.44 -36.82
CA GLY A 298 6.82 19.98 -38.06
C GLY A 298 5.50 20.75 -37.87
N LEU A 299 5.14 21.09 -36.65
CA LEU A 299 3.91 21.80 -36.32
C LEU A 299 4.01 23.32 -36.56
N ILE A 300 5.23 23.87 -36.56
CA ILE A 300 5.50 25.28 -36.79
C ILE A 300 6.73 25.41 -37.71
N PRO A 301 6.71 26.29 -38.74
CA PRO A 301 7.89 26.52 -39.58
C PRO A 301 9.04 27.16 -38.77
N PRO A 302 10.31 26.92 -39.17
CA PRO A 302 11.46 27.49 -38.49
C PRO A 302 11.44 29.02 -38.56
N PRO A 303 11.75 29.73 -37.49
CA PRO A 303 11.75 31.18 -37.46
C PRO A 303 12.84 31.76 -38.39
N ARG A 304 12.44 32.59 -39.32
CA ARG A 304 13.36 33.38 -40.11
C ARG A 304 13.79 34.60 -39.32
N SER A 305 15.01 34.59 -38.75
CA SER A 305 15.70 35.64 -38.01
C SER A 305 14.87 36.58 -37.08
N TYR A 306 15.27 36.63 -35.80
CA TYR A 306 14.70 37.57 -34.84
C TYR A 306 15.53 38.84 -34.73
N SER A 307 14.89 40.02 -34.85
CA SER A 307 15.49 41.29 -34.43
C SER A 307 15.44 41.38 -32.88
N PRO A 308 16.39 42.09 -32.21
CA PRO A 308 16.38 42.25 -30.76
C PRO A 308 15.08 42.88 -30.21
N VAL A 309 14.43 43.74 -30.98
CA VAL A 309 13.15 44.38 -30.63
C VAL A 309 12.00 43.38 -30.76
N GLY A 310 12.01 42.52 -31.77
CA GLY A 310 11.03 41.44 -31.93
C GLY A 310 11.13 40.41 -30.80
N ALA A 311 12.34 40.15 -30.28
CA ALA A 311 12.55 39.28 -29.15
C ALA A 311 11.94 39.86 -27.82
N ALA A 312 12.08 41.16 -27.60
CA ALA A 312 11.53 41.81 -26.41
C ALA A 312 9.97 41.85 -26.41
N VAL A 313 9.38 42.15 -27.57
CA VAL A 313 7.93 42.09 -27.77
C VAL A 313 7.41 40.66 -27.70
N GLY A 314 8.14 39.70 -28.26
CA GLY A 314 7.86 38.27 -28.20
C GLY A 314 7.85 37.76 -26.75
N VAL A 315 8.75 38.24 -25.88
CA VAL A 315 8.80 37.93 -24.45
C VAL A 315 7.58 38.47 -23.71
N GLN A 316 7.12 39.69 -23.98
CA GLN A 316 5.93 40.25 -23.36
C GLN A 316 4.66 39.51 -23.83
N VAL A 317 4.51 39.26 -25.13
CA VAL A 317 3.38 38.49 -25.65
C VAL A 317 3.40 37.05 -25.16
N ALA A 318 4.58 36.41 -25.08
CA ALA A 318 4.73 35.07 -24.53
C ALA A 318 4.43 35.01 -23.04
N SER A 319 4.75 36.06 -22.28
CA SER A 319 4.42 36.13 -20.84
C SER A 319 2.91 36.28 -20.60
N VAL A 320 2.21 37.00 -21.46
CA VAL A 320 0.75 37.16 -21.42
C VAL A 320 0.08 35.86 -21.96
N ALA A 321 0.56 35.30 -23.06
CA ALA A 321 0.07 34.05 -23.61
C ALA A 321 0.35 32.85 -22.68
N ALA A 322 1.48 32.81 -21.99
CA ALA A 322 1.78 31.78 -20.99
C ALA A 322 0.87 31.88 -19.76
N ARG A 323 0.40 33.07 -19.39
CA ARG A 323 -0.63 33.22 -18.36
C ARG A 323 -2.01 32.71 -18.81
N HIS A 324 -2.33 32.78 -20.09
CA HIS A 324 -3.62 32.35 -20.65
C HIS A 324 -3.56 30.97 -21.31
N ALA A 325 -2.43 30.52 -21.79
CA ALA A 325 -2.20 29.23 -22.42
C ALA A 325 -1.39 28.25 -21.54
N SER A 326 -1.44 28.43 -20.23
CA SER A 326 -0.82 27.48 -19.31
C SER A 326 -1.47 26.10 -19.54
N ILE A 327 -0.71 25.17 -20.10
CA ILE A 327 -1.11 23.77 -20.14
C ILE A 327 -1.14 23.31 -18.70
N SER A 328 -2.31 23.38 -18.09
CA SER A 328 -2.55 22.83 -16.78
C SER A 328 -2.98 21.39 -16.95
N PHE A 329 -2.43 20.52 -16.17
CA PHE A 329 -2.89 19.15 -16.05
C PHE A 329 -3.15 18.84 -14.59
N GLU A 330 -4.06 17.91 -14.36
CA GLU A 330 -4.41 17.48 -13.01
C GLU A 330 -3.73 16.16 -12.69
N LEU A 331 -2.98 16.13 -11.59
CA LEU A 331 -2.46 14.91 -11.02
C LEU A 331 -3.20 14.60 -9.72
N PRO A 332 -3.46 13.33 -9.47
CA PRO A 332 -4.06 12.94 -8.19
C PRO A 332 -3.10 13.21 -7.04
N LYS A 333 -3.62 13.82 -5.99
CA LYS A 333 -2.95 13.95 -4.69
C LYS A 333 -3.75 13.19 -3.65
N ILE A 334 -3.07 12.54 -2.74
CA ILE A 334 -3.73 11.89 -1.61
C ILE A 334 -4.06 12.92 -0.54
N LYS A 335 -5.34 13.04 -0.21
CA LYS A 335 -5.82 13.68 1.01
C LYS A 335 -5.91 12.59 2.08
N ASN A 336 -4.90 12.55 2.95
CA ASN A 336 -4.87 11.59 4.03
C ASN A 336 -5.77 12.08 5.17
N THR A 337 -6.82 11.34 5.45
CA THR A 337 -7.77 11.61 6.54
C THR A 337 -7.49 10.79 7.80
N ALA A 338 -6.48 9.91 7.75
CA ALA A 338 -6.16 9.03 8.85
C ALA A 338 -5.55 9.80 10.03
N THR A 339 -6.18 9.70 11.18
CA THR A 339 -5.61 10.18 12.44
C THR A 339 -4.52 9.21 12.90
N ARG A 340 -3.33 9.73 13.24
CA ARG A 340 -2.19 8.94 13.74
C ARG A 340 -2.27 8.62 15.23
N ALA A 341 -3.43 8.74 15.86
CA ALA A 341 -3.58 8.44 17.27
C ALA A 341 -3.34 6.93 17.55
N LYS A 342 -2.74 6.63 18.70
CA LYS A 342 -2.55 5.26 19.15
C LYS A 342 -3.89 4.63 19.50
N THR A 343 -4.12 3.42 18.99
CA THR A 343 -5.26 2.61 19.38
C THR A 343 -4.83 1.66 20.49
N ILE A 344 -5.55 1.67 21.61
CA ILE A 344 -5.26 0.86 22.79
C ILE A 344 -6.41 -0.13 22.96
N LEU A 345 -6.09 -1.41 22.98
CA LEU A 345 -7.01 -2.47 23.41
C LEU A 345 -6.92 -2.60 24.93
N GLN A 346 -8.04 -2.49 25.61
CA GLN A 346 -8.16 -2.73 27.04
C GLN A 346 -9.06 -3.92 27.29
N VAL A 347 -8.64 -4.82 28.15
CA VAL A 347 -9.42 -5.97 28.60
C VAL A 347 -9.75 -5.76 30.07
N TRP A 348 -11.04 -5.78 30.37
CA TRP A 348 -11.57 -5.58 31.72
C TRP A 348 -12.11 -6.89 32.28
N GLY A 349 -11.83 -7.17 33.51
CA GLY A 349 -12.39 -8.31 34.22
C GLY A 349 -13.86 -8.07 34.60
N LYS A 350 -14.57 -9.14 34.98
CA LYS A 350 -15.99 -9.09 35.44
C LYS A 350 -16.18 -8.14 36.61
N ASN A 351 -15.14 -7.91 37.42
CA ASN A 351 -15.14 -6.99 38.57
C ASN A 351 -14.79 -5.53 38.22
N GLY A 352 -14.83 -5.16 36.95
CA GLY A 352 -14.48 -3.82 36.48
C GLY A 352 -13.00 -3.44 36.59
N LYS A 353 -12.11 -4.38 36.94
CA LYS A 353 -10.66 -4.09 36.99
C LYS A 353 -10.00 -4.28 35.62
N LEU A 354 -9.12 -3.36 35.29
CA LEU A 354 -8.31 -3.47 34.05
C LEU A 354 -7.33 -4.64 34.20
N VAL A 355 -7.56 -5.67 33.37
CA VAL A 355 -6.72 -6.89 33.35
C VAL A 355 -5.52 -6.70 32.44
N GLN A 356 -5.73 -6.10 31.26
CA GLN A 356 -4.69 -5.92 30.27
C GLN A 356 -4.93 -4.65 29.46
N SER A 357 -3.84 -3.98 29.14
CA SER A 357 -3.82 -2.86 28.16
C SER A 357 -2.69 -3.07 27.18
N GLN A 358 -3.00 -2.99 25.89
CA GLN A 358 -2.02 -3.20 24.82
C GLN A 358 -2.27 -2.23 23.67
N VAL A 359 -1.19 -1.63 23.17
CA VAL A 359 -1.25 -0.85 21.92
C VAL A 359 -1.41 -1.81 20.75
N ILE A 360 -2.45 -1.61 19.94
CA ILE A 360 -2.64 -2.37 18.69
C ILE A 360 -1.59 -1.90 17.69
N PRO A 361 -0.73 -2.79 17.16
CA PRO A 361 0.24 -2.42 16.15
C PRO A 361 -0.45 -2.06 14.84
N ILE A 362 0.02 -1.02 14.18
CA ILE A 362 -0.39 -0.75 12.79
C ILE A 362 0.30 -1.76 11.90
N ILE A 363 -0.47 -2.49 11.10
CA ILE A 363 0.04 -3.48 10.15
C ILE A 363 -0.09 -2.96 8.73
N ASN A 364 -1.16 -2.20 8.44
CA ASN A 364 -1.42 -1.65 7.12
C ASN A 364 -1.48 -0.11 7.18
N PRO A 365 -0.39 0.62 6.87
CA PRO A 365 -0.36 2.08 6.81
C PRO A 365 -0.92 2.56 5.46
N MET A 366 -2.21 2.35 5.20
CA MET A 366 -2.85 2.61 3.90
C MET A 366 -2.60 4.02 3.38
N GLY A 367 -2.57 5.03 4.25
CA GLY A 367 -2.27 6.41 3.87
C GLY A 367 -0.86 6.58 3.29
N ASP A 368 0.15 5.99 3.94
CA ASP A 368 1.54 6.05 3.45
C ASP A 368 1.69 5.25 2.14
N ILE A 369 1.01 4.10 2.03
CA ILE A 369 1.01 3.26 0.81
C ILE A 369 0.38 4.01 -0.37
N ALA A 370 -0.76 4.64 -0.15
CA ALA A 370 -1.46 5.40 -1.17
C ALA A 370 -0.66 6.65 -1.61
N GLU A 371 -0.04 7.39 -0.68
CA GLU A 371 0.86 8.51 -1.01
C GLU A 371 2.00 8.06 -1.94
N GLU A 372 2.63 6.93 -1.66
CA GLU A 372 3.72 6.40 -2.48
C GLU A 372 3.23 5.92 -3.86
N ALA A 373 2.11 5.22 -3.91
CA ALA A 373 1.54 4.72 -5.16
C ALA A 373 1.16 5.88 -6.10
N VAL A 374 0.57 6.95 -5.56
CA VAL A 374 0.24 8.15 -6.34
C VAL A 374 1.48 8.90 -6.78
N ALA A 375 2.51 9.00 -5.95
CA ALA A 375 3.77 9.64 -6.31
C ALA A 375 4.48 8.87 -7.46
N GLU A 376 4.45 7.54 -7.44
CA GLU A 376 5.01 6.69 -8.50
C GLU A 376 4.25 6.90 -9.82
N ASN A 377 2.91 6.88 -9.78
CA ASN A 377 2.06 7.09 -10.94
C ASN A 377 2.23 8.52 -11.51
N SER A 378 2.35 9.53 -10.65
CA SER A 378 2.58 10.90 -11.05
C SER A 378 3.92 11.08 -11.76
N ALA A 379 5.00 10.50 -11.24
CA ALA A 379 6.32 10.55 -11.88
C ALA A 379 6.28 9.92 -13.28
N THR A 380 5.59 8.79 -13.45
CA THR A 380 5.42 8.14 -14.74
C THR A 380 4.60 9.01 -15.72
N ARG A 381 3.56 9.68 -15.25
CA ARG A 381 2.76 10.62 -16.05
C ARG A 381 3.57 11.85 -16.47
N TYR A 382 4.36 12.43 -15.56
CA TYR A 382 5.27 13.53 -15.88
C TYR A 382 6.27 13.17 -16.98
N THR A 383 6.87 11.97 -16.89
CA THR A 383 7.82 11.50 -17.89
C THR A 383 7.16 11.33 -19.27
N ARG A 384 5.91 10.85 -19.32
CA ARG A 384 5.15 10.71 -20.57
C ARG A 384 4.75 12.05 -21.17
N LEU A 385 4.33 13.00 -20.33
CA LEU A 385 3.97 14.35 -20.79
C LEU A 385 5.18 15.14 -21.29
N GLY A 386 6.37 14.91 -20.71
CA GLY A 386 7.61 15.53 -21.21
C GLY A 386 8.18 14.86 -22.46
N ALA A 387 7.72 13.66 -22.82
CA ALA A 387 8.10 12.94 -24.03
C ALA A 387 7.13 13.20 -25.21
N ARG A 388 5.98 13.83 -24.96
CA ARG A 388 5.03 14.36 -25.97
C ARG A 388 5.31 15.83 -26.22
#